data_1471bb560d879912bc64f5ec83c9708a
#
_entry.id   1471bb560d879912bc64f5ec83c9708a
#
_cell.length_a   1.000
_cell.length_b   1.000
_cell.length_c   1.000
_cell.angle_alpha   90.00
_cell.angle_beta   90.00
_cell.angle_gamma   90.00
#
_symmetry.space_group_name_H-M   'P 1'
#
loop_
_entity.id
_entity.type
_entity.pdbx_description
1 polymer ?
#
loop_
_entity_poly.entity_id
_entity_poly.type
_entity_poly.pdbx_seq_one_letter_code
_entity_poly.pdbx_strand_id
1 'polypeptide(L)'
;MQGVTVVDHPLVQHKLTIMRKKETSTAGFRRLLREISLLLCYEVTRNLELTTTTIETPIETMEAPTLEGKKLVFASVLRAGNGLLEGLLDLVPAARVAHIGLYRDHETLEAVEYFFKAPSDLADRLVIVVDPMLATANSAIAAIDKLKGRGATNIRFLCLLAAPEGLERFTKAHPDVPVFTASIDRQLNEKGYIMPGLGDAGDRLYGTK
;
A
#
# COMPACT_ATOMS: atom_id res chain seq x y z
N MET A 1 16.64 0.50 8.28
CA MET A 1 15.91 -0.69 8.77
C MET A 1 15.93 -1.73 7.66
N GLN A 2 16.26 -2.97 7.97
CA GLN A 2 16.26 -4.06 6.97
C GLN A 2 14.81 -4.31 6.50
N GLY A 3 14.59 -4.47 5.19
CA GLY A 3 13.25 -4.70 4.64
C GLY A 3 12.35 -3.46 4.46
N VAL A 4 12.87 -2.25 4.70
CA VAL A 4 12.13 -0.99 4.50
C VAL A 4 12.78 -0.16 3.40
N THR A 5 11.99 0.20 2.38
CA THR A 5 12.39 1.06 1.27
C THR A 5 11.65 2.40 1.36
N VAL A 6 12.39 3.49 1.48
CA VAL A 6 11.85 4.84 1.39
C VAL A 6 11.97 5.32 -0.06
N VAL A 7 10.85 5.68 -0.68
CA VAL A 7 10.81 6.21 -2.04
C VAL A 7 11.03 7.72 -1.98
N ASP A 8 12.30 8.13 -2.03
CA ASP A 8 12.75 9.51 -1.87
C ASP A 8 12.77 10.33 -3.19
N HIS A 9 12.12 9.81 -4.22
CA HIS A 9 12.05 10.46 -5.52
C HIS A 9 11.53 11.92 -5.40
N PRO A 10 12.18 12.92 -6.03
CA PRO A 10 11.82 14.35 -5.88
C PRO A 10 10.36 14.67 -6.15
N LEU A 11 9.72 14.04 -7.14
CA LEU A 11 8.29 14.22 -7.40
C LEU A 11 7.40 13.67 -6.28
N VAL A 12 7.77 12.54 -5.66
CA VAL A 12 7.05 11.99 -4.51
C VAL A 12 7.11 12.98 -3.36
N GLN A 13 8.32 13.45 -3.02
CA GLN A 13 8.55 14.37 -1.91
C GLN A 13 7.85 15.72 -2.12
N HIS A 14 7.92 16.28 -3.32
CA HIS A 14 7.23 17.53 -3.66
C HIS A 14 5.70 17.40 -3.50
N LYS A 15 5.11 16.35 -4.07
CA LYS A 15 3.67 16.09 -3.96
C LYS A 15 3.24 15.83 -2.51
N LEU A 16 4.03 15.07 -1.77
CA LEU A 16 3.80 14.81 -0.34
C LEU A 16 3.83 16.12 0.48
N THR A 17 4.76 17.04 0.19
CA THR A 17 4.83 18.36 0.83
C THR A 17 3.52 19.15 0.63
N ILE A 18 2.97 19.19 -0.59
CA ILE A 18 1.69 19.86 -0.87
C ILE A 18 0.55 19.14 -0.14
N MET A 19 0.54 17.81 -0.15
CA MET A 19 -0.48 16.97 0.47
C MET A 19 -0.56 17.16 2.00
N ARG A 20 0.59 17.38 2.66
CA ARG A 20 0.67 17.61 4.11
C ARG A 20 0.01 18.91 4.56
N LYS A 21 -0.07 19.94 3.70
CA LYS A 21 -0.63 21.24 4.07
C LYS A 21 -2.07 21.11 4.55
N LYS A 22 -2.43 21.76 5.64
CA LYS A 22 -3.77 21.73 6.23
C LYS A 22 -4.85 22.29 5.31
N GLU A 23 -4.48 23.27 4.47
CA GLU A 23 -5.34 23.94 3.49
C GLU A 23 -5.55 23.14 2.20
N THR A 24 -4.86 21.99 2.02
CA THR A 24 -5.09 21.13 0.85
C THR A 24 -6.51 20.57 0.89
N SER A 25 -7.30 20.93 -0.11
CA SER A 25 -8.69 20.49 -0.22
C SER A 25 -8.81 18.97 -0.37
N THR A 26 -9.97 18.40 -0.06
CA THR A 26 -10.27 16.98 -0.26
C THR A 26 -10.01 16.56 -1.72
N ALA A 27 -10.40 17.36 -2.70
CA ALA A 27 -10.15 17.06 -4.11
C ALA A 27 -8.64 17.09 -4.44
N GLY A 28 -7.91 18.07 -3.90
CA GLY A 28 -6.46 18.15 -4.03
C GLY A 28 -5.75 16.97 -3.37
N PHE A 29 -6.21 16.58 -2.18
CA PHE A 29 -5.67 15.43 -1.45
C PHE A 29 -5.86 14.11 -2.24
N ARG A 30 -7.05 13.85 -2.76
CA ARG A 30 -7.34 12.68 -3.61
C ARG A 30 -6.44 12.62 -4.84
N ARG A 31 -6.32 13.76 -5.56
CA ARG A 31 -5.46 13.84 -6.74
C ARG A 31 -4.01 13.56 -6.40
N LEU A 32 -3.47 14.20 -5.37
CA LEU A 32 -2.07 14.01 -4.95
C LEU A 32 -1.81 12.57 -4.48
N LEU A 33 -2.75 11.97 -3.73
CA LEU A 33 -2.64 10.58 -3.30
C LEU A 33 -2.56 9.64 -4.49
N ARG A 34 -3.45 9.79 -5.48
CA ARG A 34 -3.44 9.01 -6.72
C ARG A 34 -2.13 9.16 -7.49
N GLU A 35 -1.62 10.39 -7.65
CA GLU A 35 -0.37 10.67 -8.34
C GLU A 35 0.85 10.07 -7.62
N ILE A 36 0.90 10.15 -6.28
CA ILE A 36 1.95 9.51 -5.48
C ILE A 36 1.84 7.99 -5.58
N SER A 37 0.62 7.44 -5.55
CA SER A 37 0.38 6.00 -5.63
C SER A 37 0.92 5.38 -6.91
N LEU A 38 0.83 6.07 -8.05
CA LEU A 38 1.44 5.65 -9.33
C LEU A 38 2.95 5.50 -9.19
N LEU A 39 3.61 6.49 -8.57
CA LEU A 39 5.06 6.48 -8.38
C LEU A 39 5.51 5.40 -7.38
N LEU A 40 4.75 5.21 -6.30
CA LEU A 40 5.00 4.15 -5.33
C LEU A 40 4.76 2.76 -5.95
N CYS A 41 3.74 2.62 -6.82
CA CYS A 41 3.47 1.38 -7.54
C CYS A 41 4.63 0.99 -8.45
N TYR A 42 5.20 1.96 -9.16
CA TYR A 42 6.37 1.75 -10.00
C TYR A 42 7.56 1.20 -9.17
N GLU A 43 7.80 1.74 -7.98
CA GLU A 43 8.89 1.28 -7.10
C GLU A 43 8.61 -0.09 -6.47
N VAL A 44 7.41 -0.33 -5.95
CA VAL A 44 7.08 -1.61 -5.31
C VAL A 44 7.05 -2.77 -6.32
N THR A 45 6.91 -2.48 -7.61
CA THR A 45 6.91 -3.48 -8.70
C THR A 45 8.24 -3.58 -9.44
N ARG A 46 9.28 -2.85 -9.04
CA ARG A 46 10.58 -2.77 -9.73
C ARG A 46 11.26 -4.13 -9.98
N ASN A 47 11.08 -5.08 -9.08
CA ASN A 47 11.72 -6.39 -9.13
C ASN A 47 10.73 -7.50 -9.51
N LEU A 48 9.77 -7.21 -10.40
CA LEU A 48 8.92 -8.24 -10.99
C LEU A 48 9.73 -9.04 -12.01
N GLU A 49 9.53 -10.34 -12.00
CA GLU A 49 10.18 -11.24 -12.94
C GLU A 49 9.55 -11.14 -14.33
N LEU A 50 10.38 -11.29 -15.35
CA LEU A 50 9.98 -11.27 -16.74
C LEU A 50 10.23 -12.64 -17.38
N THR A 51 9.35 -13.04 -18.27
CA THR A 51 9.51 -14.14 -19.19
C THR A 51 9.43 -13.63 -20.62
N THR A 52 9.62 -14.49 -21.60
CA THR A 52 9.50 -14.14 -23.03
C THR A 52 8.24 -14.72 -23.62
N THR A 53 7.67 -14.01 -24.59
CA THR A 53 6.56 -14.47 -25.42
C THR A 53 6.77 -14.04 -26.85
N THR A 54 6.40 -14.89 -27.80
CA THR A 54 6.43 -14.55 -29.22
C THR A 54 5.26 -13.61 -29.52
N ILE A 55 5.58 -12.46 -30.12
CA ILE A 55 4.59 -11.48 -30.59
C ILE A 55 4.78 -11.19 -32.07
N GLU A 56 3.73 -10.71 -32.73
CA GLU A 56 3.79 -10.16 -34.07
C GLU A 56 3.66 -8.64 -34.00
N THR A 57 4.69 -7.93 -34.47
CA THR A 57 4.66 -6.47 -34.66
C THR A 57 4.12 -6.13 -36.04
N PRO A 58 3.83 -4.87 -36.37
CA PRO A 58 3.46 -4.50 -37.75
C PRO A 58 4.54 -4.76 -38.78
N ILE A 59 5.77 -5.12 -38.39
CA ILE A 59 6.91 -5.31 -39.29
C ILE A 59 7.35 -6.77 -39.31
N GLU A 60 7.51 -7.42 -38.15
CA GLU A 60 8.01 -8.79 -38.06
C GLU A 60 7.61 -9.49 -36.74
N THR A 61 7.77 -10.80 -36.68
CA THR A 61 7.62 -11.60 -35.47
C THR A 61 8.89 -11.47 -34.61
N MET A 62 8.72 -11.33 -33.29
CA MET A 62 9.84 -11.25 -32.35
C MET A 62 9.54 -11.92 -31.00
N GLU A 63 10.58 -12.26 -30.26
CA GLU A 63 10.49 -12.59 -28.84
C GLU A 63 10.51 -11.29 -28.01
N ALA A 64 9.49 -11.12 -27.16
CA ALA A 64 9.32 -9.91 -26.37
C ALA A 64 9.17 -10.22 -24.86
N PRO A 65 9.68 -9.35 -23.96
CA PRO A 65 9.51 -9.54 -22.52
C PRO A 65 8.06 -9.29 -22.08
N THR A 66 7.57 -10.14 -21.19
CA THR A 66 6.28 -10.01 -20.52
C THR A 66 6.43 -10.36 -19.05
N LEU A 67 5.50 -9.90 -18.19
CA LEU A 67 5.52 -10.27 -16.77
C LEU A 67 5.31 -11.78 -16.62
N GLU A 68 6.17 -12.40 -15.79
CA GLU A 68 6.02 -13.81 -15.45
C GLU A 68 4.92 -14.01 -14.41
N GLY A 69 4.30 -15.19 -14.47
CA GLY A 69 3.34 -15.66 -13.47
C GLY A 69 1.94 -15.07 -13.58
N LYS A 70 1.22 -15.14 -12.46
CA LYS A 70 -0.17 -14.67 -12.39
C LYS A 70 -0.24 -13.17 -12.13
N LYS A 71 -1.38 -12.55 -12.49
CA LYS A 71 -1.69 -11.15 -12.22
C LYS A 71 -1.54 -10.80 -10.74
N LEU A 72 -1.01 -9.62 -10.45
CA LEU A 72 -0.86 -9.08 -9.11
C LEU A 72 -2.20 -8.99 -8.37
N VAL A 73 -2.14 -8.99 -7.04
CA VAL A 73 -3.26 -8.65 -6.16
C VAL A 73 -2.93 -7.38 -5.41
N PHE A 74 -3.79 -6.37 -5.50
CA PHE A 74 -3.75 -5.21 -4.62
C PHE A 74 -4.77 -5.40 -3.50
N ALA A 75 -4.30 -5.45 -2.25
CA ALA A 75 -5.14 -5.66 -1.08
C ALA A 75 -5.29 -4.36 -0.30
N SER A 76 -6.46 -3.73 -0.42
CA SER A 76 -6.76 -2.45 0.25
C SER A 76 -7.25 -2.68 1.68
N VAL A 77 -6.59 -2.05 2.65
CA VAL A 77 -7.12 -1.94 4.02
C VAL A 77 -8.13 -0.79 4.05
N LEU A 78 -9.38 -1.15 4.25
CA LEU A 78 -10.49 -0.20 4.24
C LEU A 78 -10.44 0.71 5.49
N ARG A 79 -10.83 1.96 5.35
CA ARG A 79 -11.37 2.70 4.18
C ARG A 79 -10.26 3.39 3.37
N ALA A 80 -9.24 3.92 4.04
CA ALA A 80 -8.26 4.84 3.45
C ALA A 80 -7.35 4.19 2.38
N GLY A 81 -7.12 2.89 2.46
CA GLY A 81 -6.36 2.13 1.46
C GLY A 81 -6.92 2.24 0.04
N ASN A 82 -8.24 2.49 -0.12
CA ASN A 82 -8.84 2.68 -1.43
C ASN A 82 -8.26 3.88 -2.20
N GLY A 83 -7.80 4.91 -1.49
CA GLY A 83 -7.16 6.06 -2.14
C GLY A 83 -5.82 5.73 -2.80
N LEU A 84 -5.06 4.80 -2.22
CA LEU A 84 -3.85 4.26 -2.85
C LEU A 84 -4.22 3.29 -3.98
N LEU A 85 -5.20 2.43 -3.75
CA LEU A 85 -5.65 1.41 -4.72
C LEU A 85 -5.99 2.01 -6.08
N GLU A 86 -6.67 3.15 -6.13
CA GLU A 86 -7.05 3.82 -7.38
C GLU A 86 -5.83 4.11 -8.26
N GLY A 87 -4.76 4.69 -7.69
CA GLY A 87 -3.54 4.97 -8.45
C GLY A 87 -2.78 3.71 -8.87
N LEU A 88 -2.81 2.65 -8.05
CA LEU A 88 -2.19 1.38 -8.42
C LEU A 88 -2.90 0.73 -9.62
N LEU A 89 -4.24 0.78 -9.64
CA LEU A 89 -5.05 0.25 -10.74
C LEU A 89 -4.90 1.04 -12.05
N ASP A 90 -4.58 2.32 -11.98
CA ASP A 90 -4.25 3.11 -13.17
C ASP A 90 -2.98 2.59 -13.85
N LEU A 91 -1.99 2.16 -13.07
CA LEU A 91 -0.73 1.63 -13.61
C LEU A 91 -0.84 0.15 -14.00
N VAL A 92 -1.57 -0.65 -13.21
CA VAL A 92 -1.73 -2.10 -13.42
C VAL A 92 -3.22 -2.47 -13.44
N PRO A 93 -3.97 -2.09 -14.50
CA PRO A 93 -5.42 -2.26 -14.55
C PRO A 93 -5.87 -3.73 -14.58
N ALA A 94 -4.97 -4.65 -14.94
CA ALA A 94 -5.23 -6.08 -14.95
C ALA A 94 -5.07 -6.75 -13.58
N ALA A 95 -4.60 -6.04 -12.54
CA ALA A 95 -4.44 -6.59 -11.20
C ALA A 95 -5.78 -7.07 -10.63
N ARG A 96 -5.72 -8.07 -9.76
CA ARG A 96 -6.87 -8.48 -8.94
C ARG A 96 -6.94 -7.59 -7.70
N VAL A 97 -8.12 -7.47 -7.12
CA VAL A 97 -8.33 -6.63 -5.94
C VAL A 97 -8.82 -7.49 -4.78
N ALA A 98 -8.25 -7.24 -3.61
CA ALA A 98 -8.75 -7.70 -2.33
C ALA A 98 -9.12 -6.49 -1.45
N HIS A 99 -10.15 -6.63 -0.64
CA HIS A 99 -10.53 -5.64 0.36
C HIS A 99 -10.55 -6.27 1.75
N ILE A 100 -9.94 -5.57 2.70
CA ILE A 100 -9.83 -6.01 4.08
C ILE A 100 -10.42 -4.90 4.97
N GLY A 101 -11.60 -5.14 5.51
CA GLY A 101 -12.27 -4.24 6.44
C GLY A 101 -11.93 -4.60 7.87
N LEU A 102 -11.26 -3.68 8.57
CA LEU A 102 -10.89 -3.82 9.96
C LEU A 102 -11.40 -2.61 10.74
N TYR A 103 -11.93 -2.84 11.93
CA TYR A 103 -12.16 -1.76 12.90
C TYR A 103 -11.43 -2.09 14.21
N ARG A 104 -11.14 -1.04 14.97
CA ARG A 104 -10.55 -1.22 16.29
C ARG A 104 -11.67 -1.38 17.30
N ASP A 105 -11.70 -2.52 17.98
CA ASP A 105 -12.60 -2.72 19.10
C ASP A 105 -12.29 -1.72 20.21
N HIS A 106 -13.34 -1.08 20.77
CA HIS A 106 -13.18 -0.03 21.76
C HIS A 106 -12.78 -0.56 23.14
N GLU A 107 -13.11 -1.82 23.45
CA GLU A 107 -12.83 -2.44 24.74
C GLU A 107 -11.50 -3.20 24.73
N THR A 108 -11.29 -4.06 23.73
CA THR A 108 -10.08 -4.89 23.62
C THR A 108 -8.93 -4.20 22.92
N LEU A 109 -9.20 -3.11 22.19
CA LEU A 109 -8.26 -2.38 21.32
C LEU A 109 -7.66 -3.24 20.18
N GLU A 110 -8.21 -4.40 19.96
CA GLU A 110 -7.80 -5.32 18.89
C GLU A 110 -8.40 -4.92 17.54
N ALA A 111 -7.76 -5.37 16.45
CA ALA A 111 -8.28 -5.19 15.10
C ALA A 111 -9.27 -6.32 14.78
N VAL A 112 -10.55 -5.97 14.65
CA VAL A 112 -11.63 -6.91 14.33
C VAL A 112 -11.98 -6.82 12.85
N GLU A 113 -12.02 -7.99 12.16
CA GLU A 113 -12.44 -8.10 10.77
C GLU A 113 -13.97 -7.98 10.67
N TYR A 114 -14.45 -7.06 9.84
CA TYR A 114 -15.86 -6.97 9.49
C TYR A 114 -16.12 -7.27 8.00
N PHE A 115 -15.08 -7.25 7.18
CA PHE A 115 -15.18 -7.57 5.77
C PHE A 115 -13.86 -8.12 5.22
N PHE A 116 -13.93 -9.21 4.46
CA PHE A 116 -12.81 -9.74 3.72
C PHE A 116 -13.28 -10.33 2.39
N LYS A 117 -12.71 -9.83 1.31
CA LYS A 117 -12.95 -10.39 -0.03
C LYS A 117 -11.64 -10.38 -0.80
N ALA A 118 -11.22 -11.54 -1.28
CA ALA A 118 -9.96 -11.72 -2.02
C ALA A 118 -10.10 -12.85 -3.06
N PRO A 119 -9.22 -12.91 -4.07
CA PRO A 119 -9.07 -14.07 -4.93
C PRO A 119 -8.75 -15.34 -4.13
N SER A 120 -9.19 -16.51 -4.60
CA SER A 120 -8.97 -17.79 -3.93
C SER A 120 -7.54 -18.33 -4.08
N ASP A 121 -6.78 -17.86 -5.07
CA ASP A 121 -5.44 -18.34 -5.45
C ASP A 121 -4.32 -17.39 -5.02
N LEU A 122 -4.40 -16.88 -3.77
CA LEU A 122 -3.41 -15.94 -3.21
C LEU A 122 -2.00 -16.53 -3.11
N ALA A 123 -1.88 -17.85 -2.94
CA ALA A 123 -0.59 -18.53 -2.81
C ALA A 123 0.31 -18.37 -4.04
N ASP A 124 -0.29 -18.23 -5.23
CA ASP A 124 0.42 -18.15 -6.51
C ASP A 124 0.62 -16.70 -6.98
N ARG A 125 0.37 -15.70 -6.13
CA ARG A 125 0.36 -14.29 -6.51
C ARG A 125 1.23 -13.43 -5.61
N LEU A 126 1.84 -12.40 -6.19
CA LEU A 126 2.34 -11.29 -5.39
C LEU A 126 1.14 -10.45 -4.92
N VAL A 127 1.02 -10.29 -3.61
CA VAL A 127 0.01 -9.46 -2.95
C VAL A 127 0.66 -8.18 -2.44
N ILE A 128 0.20 -7.02 -2.93
CA ILE A 128 0.64 -5.71 -2.45
C ILE A 128 -0.47 -5.15 -1.58
N VAL A 129 -0.24 -5.11 -0.27
CA VAL A 129 -1.17 -4.56 0.72
C VAL A 129 -0.99 -3.07 0.81
N VAL A 130 -2.07 -2.30 0.76
CA VAL A 130 -2.03 -0.84 0.76
C VAL A 130 -2.84 -0.24 1.91
N ASP A 131 -2.18 0.62 2.67
CA ASP A 131 -2.78 1.46 3.71
C ASP A 131 -1.97 2.77 3.78
N PRO A 132 -2.57 3.95 3.66
CA PRO A 132 -1.80 5.21 3.65
C PRO A 132 -0.92 5.43 4.87
N MET A 133 -1.28 4.92 6.04
CA MET A 133 -0.64 5.28 7.31
C MET A 133 -0.19 4.06 8.09
N LEU A 134 1.12 3.83 8.17
CA LEU A 134 1.70 2.83 9.08
C LEU A 134 2.05 3.51 10.42
N ALA A 135 1.03 3.77 11.24
CA ALA A 135 1.17 4.44 12.54
C ALA A 135 1.53 3.44 13.66
N THR A 136 0.56 2.82 14.32
CA THR A 136 0.78 1.81 15.37
C THR A 136 0.98 0.39 14.84
N ALA A 137 0.79 0.19 13.54
CA ALA A 137 0.84 -1.07 12.81
C ALA A 137 -0.28 -2.09 13.14
N ASN A 138 -1.22 -1.80 14.03
CA ASN A 138 -2.26 -2.77 14.43
C ASN A 138 -3.06 -3.29 13.22
N SER A 139 -3.61 -2.39 12.39
CA SER A 139 -4.39 -2.77 11.20
C SER A 139 -3.52 -3.46 10.15
N ALA A 140 -2.28 -2.98 9.94
CA ALA A 140 -1.37 -3.56 8.98
C ALA A 140 -1.00 -5.00 9.35
N ILE A 141 -0.62 -5.26 10.60
CA ILE A 141 -0.30 -6.60 11.12
C ILE A 141 -1.52 -7.53 10.96
N ALA A 142 -2.69 -7.10 11.42
CA ALA A 142 -3.90 -7.90 11.32
C ALA A 142 -4.27 -8.22 9.85
N ALA A 143 -4.09 -7.27 8.93
CA ALA A 143 -4.33 -7.49 7.51
C ALA A 143 -3.38 -8.54 6.92
N ILE A 144 -2.09 -8.48 7.27
CA ILE A 144 -1.10 -9.47 6.83
C ILE A 144 -1.41 -10.85 7.42
N ASP A 145 -1.73 -10.95 8.71
CA ASP A 145 -2.13 -12.20 9.36
C ASP A 145 -3.32 -12.86 8.63
N LYS A 146 -4.33 -12.07 8.29
CA LYS A 146 -5.51 -12.53 7.55
C LYS A 146 -5.16 -13.06 6.15
N LEU A 147 -4.29 -12.37 5.43
CA LEU A 147 -3.83 -12.80 4.10
C LEU A 147 -2.99 -14.07 4.17
N LYS A 148 -2.05 -14.16 5.12
CA LYS A 148 -1.25 -15.36 5.36
C LYS A 148 -2.13 -16.54 5.77
N GLY A 149 -3.11 -16.32 6.65
CA GLY A 149 -4.10 -17.33 7.04
C GLY A 149 -4.97 -17.85 5.88
N ARG A 150 -5.00 -17.12 4.76
CA ARG A 150 -5.69 -17.52 3.51
C ARG A 150 -4.72 -17.92 2.39
N GLY A 151 -3.47 -18.23 2.76
CA GLY A 151 -2.48 -18.84 1.88
C GLY A 151 -1.60 -17.86 1.11
N ALA A 152 -1.66 -16.55 1.34
CA ALA A 152 -0.73 -15.62 0.70
C ALA A 152 0.69 -15.84 1.24
N THR A 153 1.65 -16.08 0.35
CA THR A 153 3.06 -16.38 0.67
C THR A 153 4.03 -15.28 0.24
N ASN A 154 3.68 -14.51 -0.79
CA ASN A 154 4.50 -13.43 -1.34
C ASN A 154 3.76 -12.11 -1.14
N ILE A 155 4.10 -11.37 -0.09
CA ILE A 155 3.39 -10.15 0.32
C ILE A 155 4.37 -8.99 0.38
N ARG A 156 3.95 -7.81 -0.10
CA ARG A 156 4.62 -6.51 0.11
C ARG A 156 3.63 -5.56 0.77
N PHE A 157 4.12 -4.68 1.63
CA PHE A 157 3.30 -3.64 2.25
C PHE A 157 3.69 -2.27 1.71
N LEU A 158 2.71 -1.48 1.32
CA LEU A 158 2.87 -0.15 0.74
C LEU A 158 2.08 0.88 1.54
N CYS A 159 2.75 1.90 2.05
CA CYS A 159 2.11 3.03 2.71
C CYS A 159 2.64 4.37 2.20
N LEU A 160 1.91 5.44 2.51
CA LEU A 160 2.34 6.80 2.21
C LEU A 160 3.28 7.33 3.29
N LEU A 161 2.90 7.18 4.56
CA LEU A 161 3.69 7.59 5.72
C LEU A 161 3.83 6.44 6.71
N ALA A 162 5.00 6.37 7.33
CA ALA A 162 5.27 5.45 8.43
C ALA A 162 5.83 6.18 9.66
N ALA A 163 5.53 5.68 10.85
CA ALA A 163 6.21 6.05 12.08
C ALA A 163 7.26 4.97 12.43
N PRO A 164 8.39 5.36 13.07
CA PRO A 164 9.42 4.41 13.51
C PRO A 164 8.85 3.30 14.41
N GLU A 165 7.96 3.64 15.34
CA GLU A 165 7.31 2.71 16.27
C GLU A 165 6.45 1.67 15.51
N GLY A 166 5.72 2.13 14.47
CA GLY A 166 4.93 1.25 13.62
C GLY A 166 5.78 0.33 12.76
N LEU A 167 6.87 0.85 12.19
CA LEU A 167 7.82 0.07 11.41
C LEU A 167 8.50 -1.01 12.26
N GLU A 168 9.00 -0.66 13.44
CA GLU A 168 9.62 -1.63 14.35
C GLU A 168 8.66 -2.76 14.70
N ARG A 169 7.44 -2.43 15.08
CA ARG A 169 6.42 -3.40 15.42
C ARG A 169 6.01 -4.28 14.24
N PHE A 170 5.83 -3.68 13.06
CA PHE A 170 5.45 -4.39 11.84
C PHE A 170 6.54 -5.35 11.38
N THR A 171 7.79 -4.88 11.29
CA THR A 171 8.92 -5.71 10.83
C THR A 171 9.28 -6.81 11.82
N LYS A 172 9.00 -6.62 13.12
CA LYS A 172 9.12 -7.69 14.13
C LYS A 172 8.05 -8.77 13.96
N ALA A 173 6.81 -8.38 13.64
CA ALA A 173 5.70 -9.33 13.44
C ALA A 173 5.83 -10.06 12.10
N HIS A 174 6.26 -9.35 11.04
CA HIS A 174 6.35 -9.86 9.68
C HIS A 174 7.69 -9.50 9.03
N PRO A 175 8.81 -10.14 9.48
CA PRO A 175 10.15 -9.86 8.95
C PRO A 175 10.31 -10.26 7.47
N ASP A 176 9.42 -11.09 6.97
CA ASP A 176 9.34 -11.57 5.60
C ASP A 176 8.54 -10.65 4.65
N VAL A 177 7.92 -9.59 5.17
CA VAL A 177 7.11 -8.66 4.37
C VAL A 177 7.85 -7.33 4.21
N PRO A 178 8.42 -7.04 3.03
CA PRO A 178 9.08 -5.76 2.78
C PRO A 178 8.05 -4.61 2.76
N VAL A 179 8.49 -3.47 3.33
CA VAL A 179 7.70 -2.24 3.44
C VAL A 179 8.23 -1.19 2.48
N PHE A 180 7.32 -0.56 1.73
CA PHE A 180 7.60 0.59 0.88
C PHE A 180 6.81 1.80 1.40
N THR A 181 7.48 2.94 1.55
CA THR A 181 6.85 4.17 2.05
C THR A 181 7.43 5.41 1.36
N ALA A 182 6.63 6.47 1.25
CA ALA A 182 7.13 7.75 0.74
C ALA A 182 7.92 8.54 1.79
N SER A 183 7.63 8.34 3.10
CA SER A 183 8.37 9.00 4.18
C SER A 183 8.26 8.22 5.49
N ILE A 184 9.33 8.25 6.26
CA ILE A 184 9.32 7.87 7.67
C ILE A 184 9.35 9.17 8.46
N ASP A 185 8.29 9.43 9.21
CA ASP A 185 8.15 10.62 10.02
C ASP A 185 8.76 10.43 11.42
N ARG A 186 8.78 11.50 12.22
CA ARG A 186 9.58 11.52 13.45
C ARG A 186 9.13 10.52 14.53
N GLN A 187 7.83 10.46 14.82
CA GLN A 187 7.26 9.65 15.91
C GLN A 187 5.72 9.64 15.88
N LEU A 188 5.11 8.87 16.78
CA LEU A 188 3.69 8.99 17.10
C LEU A 188 3.47 10.00 18.24
N ASN A 189 2.29 10.65 18.24
CA ASN A 189 1.82 11.39 19.40
C ASN A 189 1.05 10.48 20.37
N GLU A 190 0.62 11.02 21.52
CA GLU A 190 -0.14 10.29 22.57
C GLU A 190 -1.45 9.67 22.05
N LYS A 191 -2.03 10.22 20.96
CA LYS A 191 -3.24 9.72 20.33
C LYS A 191 -2.97 8.72 19.19
N GLY A 192 -1.70 8.37 18.94
CA GLY A 192 -1.29 7.43 17.90
C GLY A 192 -1.26 8.04 16.48
N TYR A 193 -1.27 9.37 16.33
CA TYR A 193 -1.06 10.02 15.05
C TYR A 193 0.41 10.20 14.73
N ILE A 194 0.77 10.02 13.47
CA ILE A 194 2.13 10.28 12.96
C ILE A 194 2.44 11.77 13.01
N MET A 195 3.63 12.12 13.50
CA MET A 195 4.13 13.51 13.60
C MET A 195 5.43 13.71 12.82
N PRO A 196 5.51 14.76 11.96
CA PRO A 196 4.53 15.81 11.70
C PRO A 196 3.28 15.34 10.95
N GLY A 197 3.34 14.21 10.22
CA GLY A 197 2.21 13.57 9.60
C GLY A 197 1.49 14.41 8.54
N LEU A 198 0.21 14.10 8.36
CA LEU A 198 -0.72 14.82 7.49
C LEU A 198 -2.16 14.85 8.04
N GLY A 199 -2.34 14.48 9.32
CA GLY A 199 -3.65 14.30 9.94
C GLY A 199 -4.22 12.89 9.67
N ASP A 200 -5.56 12.76 9.73
CA ASP A 200 -6.24 11.52 9.37
C ASP A 200 -6.43 11.40 7.86
N ALA A 201 -5.80 10.40 7.25
CA ALA A 201 -5.84 10.20 5.81
C ALA A 201 -7.25 9.86 5.32
N GLY A 202 -8.02 9.09 6.08
CA GLY A 202 -9.39 8.72 5.76
C GLY A 202 -10.32 9.93 5.75
N ASP A 203 -10.26 10.75 6.79
CA ASP A 203 -11.07 11.96 6.88
C ASP A 203 -10.73 12.97 5.79
N ARG A 204 -9.45 13.15 5.50
CA ARG A 204 -9.00 14.03 4.41
C ARG A 204 -9.40 13.52 3.03
N LEU A 205 -9.38 12.19 2.84
CA LEU A 205 -9.76 11.54 1.59
C LEU A 205 -11.27 11.59 1.35
N TYR A 206 -12.07 11.40 2.41
CA TYR A 206 -13.52 11.26 2.29
C TYR A 206 -14.31 12.50 2.73
N GLY A 207 -13.66 13.47 3.36
CA GLY A 207 -14.32 14.68 3.85
C GLY A 207 -15.26 14.40 5.01
N THR A 208 -14.87 13.50 5.94
CA THR A 208 -15.70 13.04 7.05
C THR A 208 -15.51 13.83 8.34
N LYS A 209 -14.72 14.90 8.33
CA LYS A 209 -14.59 15.94 9.37
C LYS A 209 -14.63 17.31 8.76
#